data_465f525cf64cf021050b8045d6858e59
#
_entry.id   465f525cf64cf021050b8045d6858e59
#
_cell.length_a   1.000
_cell.length_b   1.000
_cell.length_c   1.000
_cell.angle_alpha   90.00
_cell.angle_beta   90.00
_cell.angle_gamma   90.00
#
_symmetry.space_group_name_H-M   'P 1'
#
loop_
_entity.id
_entity.type
_entity.pdbx_description
1 polymer ?
#
loop_
_entity_poly.entity_id
_entity_poly.type
_entity_poly.pdbx_seq_one_letter_code
_entity_poly.pdbx_strand_id
1 'polypeptide(L)'
;MVHGNEVIQGVPGTGSRIDMYFEDPAGSKTGKLFPTGQKKEVFDVPGYGPAEVTVLDCSNPMVFIKASDLGIKGSELTELNQNKDVMEHIERIRGIAAVKCGFVEKWEDARTKSTSAPKVSIVSAPQDYINMDGNEVKADTMDLCCRAISVGALHKAYPMTVAVGTGAAARIPG
;
A
#
# COMPACT_ATOMS: atom_id res chain seq x y z
N MET A 1 -6.91 27.86 -11.76
CA MET A 1 -5.94 28.69 -11.06
C MET A 1 -5.39 27.89 -9.90
N VAL A 2 -4.09 27.82 -9.77
CA VAL A 2 -3.44 26.81 -8.92
C VAL A 2 -2.65 27.55 -7.82
N HIS A 3 -3.37 28.29 -7.00
CA HIS A 3 -2.78 28.96 -5.83
C HIS A 3 -3.47 28.45 -4.57
N GLY A 4 -2.70 28.03 -3.59
CA GLY A 4 -3.18 27.54 -2.31
C GLY A 4 -2.01 27.16 -1.40
N ASN A 5 -2.32 26.82 -0.16
CA ASN A 5 -1.34 26.53 0.88
C ASN A 5 -1.37 25.05 1.30
N GLU A 6 -2.09 24.19 0.56
CA GLU A 6 -2.16 22.77 0.88
C GLU A 6 -0.86 22.07 0.53
N VAL A 7 -0.37 21.24 1.44
CA VAL A 7 0.88 20.47 1.34
C VAL A 7 0.55 19.00 1.31
N ILE A 8 1.14 18.28 0.35
CA ILE A 8 1.07 16.81 0.29
C ILE A 8 2.48 16.27 0.46
N GLN A 9 2.68 15.39 1.42
CA GLN A 9 3.96 14.71 1.67
C GLN A 9 4.48 14.02 0.40
N GLY A 10 5.73 14.30 0.02
CA GLY A 10 6.37 13.76 -1.18
C GLY A 10 6.01 14.49 -2.48
N VAL A 11 5.26 15.58 -2.42
CA VAL A 11 4.96 16.46 -3.55
C VAL A 11 5.55 17.84 -3.26
N PRO A 12 6.50 18.34 -4.07
CA PRO A 12 7.12 19.66 -3.85
C PRO A 12 6.12 20.81 -4.00
N GLY A 13 6.26 21.82 -3.15
CA GLY A 13 5.47 23.04 -3.21
C GLY A 13 4.10 22.94 -2.55
N THR A 14 3.22 23.90 -2.87
CA THR A 14 1.85 23.99 -2.35
C THR A 14 0.86 24.15 -3.48
N GLY A 15 -0.40 23.80 -3.24
CA GLY A 15 -1.49 23.93 -4.20
C GLY A 15 -2.82 24.27 -3.57
N SER A 16 -3.85 24.38 -4.39
CA SER A 16 -5.22 24.51 -3.90
C SER A 16 -5.68 23.18 -3.31
N ARG A 17 -6.37 23.23 -2.18
CA ARG A 17 -7.03 22.06 -1.61
C ARG A 17 -8.15 21.58 -2.53
N ILE A 18 -8.17 20.29 -2.79
CA ILE A 18 -9.24 19.59 -3.52
C ILE A 18 -9.70 18.43 -2.66
N ASP A 19 -10.91 18.53 -2.12
CA ASP A 19 -11.52 17.42 -1.38
C ASP A 19 -12.22 16.50 -2.35
N MET A 20 -11.90 15.19 -2.28
CA MET A 20 -12.50 14.17 -3.11
C MET A 20 -13.27 13.17 -2.24
N TYR A 21 -14.50 12.90 -2.61
CA TYR A 21 -15.37 11.94 -1.94
C TYR A 21 -15.51 10.70 -2.82
N PHE A 22 -15.23 9.54 -2.23
CA PHE A 22 -15.41 8.23 -2.87
C PHE A 22 -16.67 7.59 -2.29
N GLU A 23 -17.76 7.68 -3.02
CA GLU A 23 -19.04 7.08 -2.62
C GLU A 23 -18.99 5.56 -2.85
N ASP A 24 -19.43 4.78 -1.85
CA ASP A 24 -19.52 3.32 -1.89
C ASP A 24 -18.27 2.62 -2.46
N PRO A 25 -17.06 2.92 -1.93
CA PRO A 25 -15.81 2.48 -2.53
C PRO A 25 -15.51 0.98 -2.36
N ALA A 26 -16.31 0.24 -1.60
CA ALA A 26 -16.10 -1.17 -1.31
C ALA A 26 -16.33 -2.06 -2.53
N GLY A 27 -15.43 -3.02 -2.77
CA GLY A 27 -15.58 -3.99 -3.86
C GLY A 27 -15.46 -3.41 -5.26
N SER A 28 -14.67 -2.36 -5.41
CA SER A 28 -14.58 -1.56 -6.65
C SER A 28 -14.20 -2.38 -7.91
N LYS A 29 -13.46 -3.48 -7.74
CA LYS A 29 -13.06 -4.36 -8.85
C LYS A 29 -13.42 -5.82 -8.64
N THR A 30 -13.50 -6.27 -7.38
CA THR A 30 -13.77 -7.68 -7.05
C THR A 30 -15.21 -7.91 -6.61
N GLY A 31 -16.00 -6.85 -6.43
CA GLY A 31 -17.37 -6.92 -5.94
C GLY A 31 -17.51 -7.15 -4.43
N LYS A 32 -16.41 -7.26 -3.70
CA LYS A 32 -16.39 -7.51 -2.25
C LYS A 32 -15.31 -6.69 -1.55
N LEU A 33 -15.64 -6.14 -0.38
CA LEU A 33 -14.65 -5.42 0.44
C LEU A 33 -13.46 -6.31 0.81
N PHE A 34 -13.71 -7.57 1.17
CA PHE A 34 -12.70 -8.60 1.38
C PHE A 34 -12.83 -9.64 0.27
N PRO A 35 -12.02 -9.57 -0.78
CA PRO A 35 -12.08 -10.50 -1.91
C PRO A 35 -11.95 -11.96 -1.51
N THR A 36 -11.14 -12.24 -0.48
CA THR A 36 -10.90 -13.58 0.06
C THR A 36 -11.95 -14.01 1.10
N GLY A 37 -12.78 -13.10 1.56
CA GLY A 37 -13.74 -13.32 2.66
C GLY A 37 -13.13 -13.25 4.05
N GLN A 38 -11.81 -13.00 4.17
CA GLN A 38 -11.08 -12.94 5.43
C GLN A 38 -10.53 -11.55 5.67
N LYS A 39 -10.54 -11.07 6.94
CA LYS A 39 -9.89 -9.81 7.32
C LYS A 39 -8.37 -9.96 7.38
N LYS A 40 -7.88 -11.11 7.80
CA LYS A 40 -6.45 -11.47 7.88
C LYS A 40 -6.24 -12.85 7.30
N GLU A 41 -5.15 -13.02 6.60
CA GLU A 41 -4.72 -14.27 6.01
C GLU A 41 -3.22 -14.46 6.18
N VAL A 42 -2.79 -15.70 6.12
CA VAL A 42 -1.37 -16.05 6.03
C VAL A 42 -1.13 -16.61 4.62
N PHE A 43 -0.30 -15.93 3.86
CA PHE A 43 0.19 -16.42 2.58
C PHE A 43 1.45 -17.23 2.79
N ASP A 44 1.53 -18.41 2.20
CA ASP A 44 2.79 -19.14 2.05
C ASP A 44 3.52 -18.58 0.82
N VAL A 45 4.51 -17.73 1.08
CA VAL A 45 5.21 -16.99 0.02
C VAL A 45 6.41 -17.82 -0.46
N PRO A 46 6.42 -18.30 -1.70
CA PRO A 46 7.52 -19.13 -2.22
C PRO A 46 8.88 -18.48 -1.96
N GLY A 47 9.78 -19.23 -1.29
CA GLY A 47 11.14 -18.77 -0.97
C GLY A 47 11.28 -17.82 0.22
N TYR A 48 10.17 -17.37 0.83
CA TYR A 48 10.16 -16.41 1.97
C TYR A 48 9.42 -16.96 3.19
N GLY A 49 8.53 -17.95 2.99
CA GLY A 49 7.73 -18.51 4.07
C GLY A 49 6.43 -17.74 4.33
N PRO A 50 5.83 -17.89 5.53
CA PRO A 50 4.52 -17.34 5.83
C PRO A 50 4.57 -15.82 6.02
N ALA A 51 3.60 -15.11 5.43
CA ALA A 51 3.38 -13.68 5.61
C ALA A 51 1.93 -13.40 5.99
N GLU A 52 1.70 -12.70 7.11
CA GLU A 52 0.36 -12.25 7.50
C GLU A 52 -0.03 -11.02 6.68
N VAL A 53 -1.17 -11.07 6.02
CA VAL A 53 -1.66 -10.02 5.14
C VAL A 53 -3.15 -9.76 5.32
N THR A 54 -3.59 -8.58 4.87
CA THR A 54 -5.00 -8.25 4.64
C THR A 54 -5.18 -7.90 3.18
N VAL A 55 -6.11 -8.57 2.48
CA VAL A 55 -6.50 -8.22 1.12
C VAL A 55 -7.81 -7.46 1.18
N LEU A 56 -7.81 -6.21 0.70
CA LEU A 56 -8.96 -5.31 0.74
C LEU A 56 -9.22 -4.71 -0.64
N ASP A 57 -10.48 -4.64 -1.05
CA ASP A 57 -10.89 -3.87 -2.23
C ASP A 57 -11.78 -2.70 -1.79
N CYS A 58 -11.15 -1.54 -1.63
CA CYS A 58 -11.83 -0.30 -1.28
C CYS A 58 -11.22 0.82 -2.12
N SER A 59 -11.95 1.34 -3.06
CA SER A 59 -11.57 2.22 -4.17
C SER A 59 -10.54 1.60 -5.13
N ASN A 60 -9.70 0.71 -4.65
CA ASN A 60 -8.75 -0.09 -5.44
C ASN A 60 -8.36 -1.34 -4.64
N PRO A 61 -8.21 -2.50 -5.29
CA PRO A 61 -7.70 -3.69 -4.62
C PRO A 61 -6.27 -3.48 -4.12
N MET A 62 -6.01 -3.88 -2.88
CA MET A 62 -4.72 -3.75 -2.24
C MET A 62 -4.45 -4.88 -1.26
N VAL A 63 -3.18 -5.13 -0.99
CA VAL A 63 -2.73 -6.02 0.05
C VAL A 63 -1.89 -5.24 1.06
N PHE A 64 -2.23 -5.38 2.32
CA PHE A 64 -1.51 -4.78 3.45
C PHE A 64 -0.54 -5.80 4.03
N ILE A 65 0.67 -5.35 4.35
CA ILE A 65 1.68 -6.14 5.02
C ILE A 65 2.43 -5.28 6.04
N LYS A 66 2.79 -5.87 7.18
CA LYS A 66 3.61 -5.18 8.19
C LYS A 66 5.05 -5.05 7.69
N ALA A 67 5.65 -3.90 7.93
CA ALA A 67 7.06 -3.66 7.60
C ALA A 67 8.00 -4.65 8.32
N SER A 68 7.67 -5.01 9.57
CA SER A 68 8.41 -6.01 10.36
C SER A 68 8.51 -7.37 9.67
N ASP A 69 7.45 -7.79 8.98
CA ASP A 69 7.40 -9.09 8.30
C ASP A 69 8.25 -9.11 7.01
N LEU A 70 8.60 -7.94 6.52
CA LEU A 70 9.55 -7.73 5.42
C LEU A 70 10.98 -7.45 5.89
N GLY A 71 11.21 -7.39 7.21
CA GLY A 71 12.53 -7.05 7.79
C GLY A 71 12.96 -5.61 7.56
N ILE A 72 12.01 -4.69 7.37
CA ILE A 72 12.26 -3.26 7.15
C ILE A 72 11.56 -2.41 8.21
N LYS A 73 11.89 -1.11 8.28
CA LYS A 73 11.29 -0.17 9.26
C LYS A 73 9.88 0.30 8.83
N GLY A 74 9.65 0.44 7.51
CA GLY A 74 8.43 1.02 6.96
C GLY A 74 8.50 2.54 6.77
N SER A 75 9.63 3.15 7.11
CA SER A 75 9.92 4.57 6.87
C SER A 75 10.88 4.81 5.70
N GLU A 76 11.37 3.74 5.07
CA GLU A 76 12.24 3.82 3.91
C GLU A 76 11.60 4.66 2.79
N LEU A 77 12.45 5.34 2.02
CA LEU A 77 12.07 6.11 0.85
C LEU A 77 12.45 5.35 -0.44
N THR A 78 12.85 6.08 -1.45
CA THR A 78 13.16 5.51 -2.77
C THR A 78 14.32 4.51 -2.79
N GLU A 79 15.17 4.52 -1.78
CA GLU A 79 16.23 3.52 -1.57
C GLU A 79 15.70 2.10 -1.40
N LEU A 80 14.44 1.93 -0.95
CA LEU A 80 13.80 0.63 -0.88
C LEU A 80 13.77 -0.08 -2.24
N ASN A 81 13.64 0.68 -3.33
CA ASN A 81 13.64 0.13 -4.69
C ASN A 81 14.96 -0.58 -5.07
N GLN A 82 16.05 -0.29 -4.34
CA GLN A 82 17.36 -0.91 -4.56
C GLN A 82 17.50 -2.23 -3.79
N ASN A 83 16.65 -2.47 -2.79
CA ASN A 83 16.61 -3.73 -2.07
C ASN A 83 15.82 -4.77 -2.87
N LYS A 84 16.52 -5.44 -3.79
CA LYS A 84 15.93 -6.39 -4.74
C LYS A 84 15.24 -7.57 -4.04
N ASP A 85 15.77 -8.01 -2.91
CA ASP A 85 15.20 -9.14 -2.18
C ASP A 85 13.85 -8.78 -1.55
N VAL A 86 13.79 -7.64 -0.86
CA VAL A 86 12.52 -7.14 -0.30
C VAL A 86 11.50 -6.84 -1.40
N MET A 87 11.93 -6.23 -2.50
CA MET A 87 11.03 -5.92 -3.62
C MET A 87 10.50 -7.20 -4.30
N GLU A 88 11.31 -8.25 -4.39
CA GLU A 88 10.88 -9.56 -4.88
C GLU A 88 9.89 -10.23 -3.91
N HIS A 89 10.14 -10.16 -2.60
CA HIS A 89 9.23 -10.66 -1.57
C HIS A 89 7.85 -9.98 -1.68
N ILE A 90 7.85 -8.64 -1.76
CA ILE A 90 6.63 -7.84 -1.94
C ILE A 90 5.88 -8.24 -3.22
N GLU A 91 6.60 -8.44 -4.32
CA GLU A 91 5.97 -8.81 -5.60
C GLU A 91 5.33 -10.19 -5.56
N ARG A 92 5.92 -11.17 -4.86
CA ARG A 92 5.31 -12.50 -4.68
C ARG A 92 4.04 -12.41 -3.84
N ILE A 93 4.07 -11.66 -2.74
CA ILE A 93 2.87 -11.38 -1.93
C ILE A 93 1.77 -10.75 -2.79
N ARG A 94 2.13 -9.73 -3.59
CA ARG A 94 1.22 -9.06 -4.51
C ARG A 94 0.65 -10.02 -5.55
N GLY A 95 1.49 -10.89 -6.09
CA GLY A 95 1.09 -11.92 -7.06
C GLY A 95 0.07 -12.91 -6.49
N ILE A 96 0.32 -13.40 -5.27
CA ILE A 96 -0.63 -14.29 -4.56
C ILE A 96 -1.96 -13.56 -4.33
N ALA A 97 -1.91 -12.30 -3.88
CA ALA A 97 -3.11 -11.49 -3.72
C ALA A 97 -3.85 -11.26 -5.05
N ALA A 98 -3.14 -11.13 -6.17
CA ALA A 98 -3.75 -11.01 -7.50
C ALA A 98 -4.51 -12.29 -7.91
N VAL A 99 -3.96 -13.47 -7.59
CA VAL A 99 -4.68 -14.75 -7.77
C VAL A 99 -5.93 -14.80 -6.91
N LYS A 100 -5.83 -14.42 -5.63
CA LYS A 100 -6.96 -14.38 -4.70
C LYS A 100 -8.07 -13.40 -5.13
N CYS A 101 -7.69 -12.30 -5.78
CA CYS A 101 -8.62 -11.34 -6.37
C CYS A 101 -9.20 -11.81 -7.73
N GLY A 102 -8.73 -12.91 -8.29
CA GLY A 102 -9.18 -13.43 -9.58
C GLY A 102 -8.64 -12.66 -10.79
N PHE A 103 -7.55 -11.92 -10.63
CA PHE A 103 -6.96 -11.13 -11.73
C PHE A 103 -6.02 -11.94 -12.61
N VAL A 104 -5.40 -12.97 -12.05
CA VAL A 104 -4.51 -13.92 -12.74
C VAL A 104 -4.70 -15.32 -12.18
N GLU A 105 -4.32 -16.34 -12.95
CA GLU A 105 -4.38 -17.73 -12.51
C GLU A 105 -3.15 -18.15 -11.70
N LYS A 106 -1.99 -17.58 -12.02
CA LYS A 106 -0.70 -17.86 -11.36
C LYS A 106 -0.10 -16.57 -10.86
N TRP A 107 0.54 -16.62 -9.68
CA TRP A 107 1.11 -15.42 -9.07
C TRP A 107 2.24 -14.79 -9.91
N GLU A 108 3.00 -15.61 -10.65
CA GLU A 108 4.08 -15.17 -11.54
C GLU A 108 3.56 -14.27 -12.67
N ASP A 109 2.35 -14.53 -13.13
CA ASP A 109 1.70 -13.77 -14.20
C ASP A 109 1.33 -12.34 -13.79
N ALA A 110 1.21 -12.08 -12.49
CA ALA A 110 0.79 -10.78 -11.98
C ALA A 110 1.73 -9.65 -12.40
N ARG A 111 3.03 -9.95 -12.53
CA ARG A 111 4.05 -8.99 -12.96
C ARG A 111 3.82 -8.43 -14.36
N THR A 112 3.17 -9.18 -15.23
CA THR A 112 2.94 -8.79 -16.61
C THR A 112 1.48 -8.57 -16.96
N LYS A 113 0.57 -9.36 -16.37
CA LYS A 113 -0.87 -9.34 -16.70
C LYS A 113 -1.70 -8.47 -15.75
N SER A 114 -1.21 -8.19 -14.53
CA SER A 114 -1.90 -7.38 -13.53
C SER A 114 -0.93 -6.43 -12.80
N THR A 115 -0.25 -5.59 -13.56
CA THR A 115 0.83 -4.73 -13.07
C THR A 115 0.39 -3.66 -12.08
N SER A 116 -0.86 -3.20 -12.18
CA SER A 116 -1.38 -2.06 -11.40
C SER A 116 -2.28 -2.45 -10.22
N ALA A 117 -2.71 -3.73 -10.15
CA ALA A 117 -3.61 -4.23 -9.11
C ALA A 117 -3.28 -5.71 -8.75
N PRO A 118 -3.42 -6.09 -7.47
CA PRO A 118 -3.59 -5.21 -6.33
C PRO A 118 -2.36 -4.34 -6.09
N LYS A 119 -2.53 -3.20 -5.41
CA LYS A 119 -1.41 -2.41 -4.89
C LYS A 119 -0.94 -2.99 -3.56
N VAL A 120 0.29 -2.70 -3.17
CA VAL A 120 0.78 -3.09 -1.84
C VAL A 120 0.88 -1.87 -0.96
N SER A 121 0.38 -1.97 0.27
CA SER A 121 0.58 -1.00 1.33
C SER A 121 1.40 -1.66 2.45
N ILE A 122 2.59 -1.17 2.65
CA ILE A 122 3.45 -1.54 3.78
C ILE A 122 3.05 -0.64 4.94
N VAL A 123 2.75 -1.22 6.10
CA VAL A 123 2.29 -0.48 7.27
C VAL A 123 3.22 -0.72 8.47
N SER A 124 3.43 0.31 9.25
CA SER A 124 4.16 0.24 10.53
C SER A 124 3.59 1.22 11.54
N ALA A 125 3.95 1.05 12.81
CA ALA A 125 3.65 2.02 13.84
C ALA A 125 4.24 3.39 13.50
N PRO A 126 3.69 4.49 14.06
CA PRO A 126 4.27 5.82 13.96
C PRO A 126 5.74 5.81 14.36
N GLN A 127 6.57 6.49 13.58
CA GLN A 127 8.01 6.61 13.85
C GLN A 127 8.56 7.90 13.24
N ASP A 128 9.59 8.47 13.86
CA ASP A 128 10.30 9.62 13.31
C ASP A 128 11.04 9.20 12.03
N TYR A 129 10.98 10.02 11.00
CA TYR A 129 11.73 9.80 9.75
C TYR A 129 12.04 11.12 9.05
N ILE A 130 13.00 11.09 8.13
CA ILE A 130 13.29 12.24 7.24
C ILE A 130 12.54 12.02 5.94
N ASN A 131 11.74 13.01 5.52
CA ASN A 131 11.00 12.96 4.26
C ASN A 131 11.90 13.25 3.04
N MET A 132 11.32 13.18 1.84
CA MET A 132 12.08 13.40 0.59
C MET A 132 12.63 14.81 0.43
N ASP A 133 12.08 15.79 1.16
CA ASP A 133 12.52 17.18 1.16
C ASP A 133 13.60 17.45 2.22
N GLY A 134 14.03 16.43 2.95
CA GLY A 134 15.02 16.53 4.03
C GLY A 134 14.45 17.01 5.36
N ASN A 135 13.14 17.16 5.50
CA ASN A 135 12.50 17.58 6.73
C ASN A 135 12.20 16.39 7.64
N GLU A 136 12.36 16.61 8.95
CA GLU A 136 11.97 15.62 9.95
C GLU A 136 10.45 15.59 10.10
N VAL A 137 9.88 14.39 10.04
CA VAL A 137 8.46 14.11 10.33
C VAL A 137 8.39 13.34 11.64
N LYS A 138 7.66 13.87 12.61
CA LYS A 138 7.57 13.30 13.95
C LYS A 138 6.47 12.24 14.04
N ALA A 139 6.72 11.21 14.84
CA ALA A 139 5.79 10.10 15.07
C ALA A 139 4.44 10.57 15.63
N ASP A 140 4.43 11.60 16.46
CA ASP A 140 3.22 12.16 17.09
C ASP A 140 2.31 12.92 16.11
N THR A 141 2.78 13.16 14.87
CA THR A 141 2.00 13.80 13.79
C THR A 141 1.22 12.80 12.92
N MET A 142 1.30 11.50 13.21
CA MET A 142 0.67 10.46 12.40
C MET A 142 0.10 9.32 13.26
N ASP A 143 -0.94 8.66 12.75
CA ASP A 143 -1.51 7.44 13.35
C ASP A 143 -0.83 6.17 12.81
N LEU A 144 -0.33 6.21 11.59
CA LEU A 144 0.34 5.11 10.89
C LEU A 144 1.46 5.65 10.00
N CYS A 145 2.58 4.92 9.94
CA CYS A 145 3.56 5.14 8.89
C CYS A 145 3.30 4.14 7.75
N CYS A 146 3.08 4.64 6.53
CA CYS A 146 2.68 3.83 5.39
C CYS A 146 3.56 4.07 4.17
N ARG A 147 3.82 3.01 3.41
CA ARG A 147 4.47 3.08 2.10
C ARG A 147 3.66 2.29 1.09
N ALA A 148 3.52 2.84 -0.11
CA ALA A 148 2.79 2.18 -1.19
C ALA A 148 3.74 1.72 -2.29
N ILE A 149 3.57 0.47 -2.73
CA ILE A 149 4.22 -0.05 -3.93
C ILE A 149 3.18 -0.11 -5.05
N SER A 150 3.53 0.49 -6.17
CA SER A 150 2.68 0.51 -7.36
C SER A 150 3.55 0.30 -8.61
N VAL A 151 3.12 -0.61 -9.47
CA VAL A 151 3.85 -0.94 -10.72
C VAL A 151 5.33 -1.27 -10.45
N GLY A 152 5.58 -2.09 -9.43
CA GLY A 152 6.91 -2.60 -9.10
C GLY A 152 7.88 -1.59 -8.45
N ALA A 153 7.40 -0.44 -7.99
CA ALA A 153 8.24 0.57 -7.35
C ALA A 153 7.53 1.27 -6.18
N LEU A 154 8.31 1.77 -5.24
CA LEU A 154 7.81 2.63 -4.18
C LEU A 154 7.25 3.92 -4.80
N HIS A 155 6.01 4.24 -4.44
CA HIS A 155 5.37 5.48 -4.85
C HIS A 155 5.89 6.65 -4.01
N LYS A 156 6.27 7.76 -4.65
CA LYS A 156 6.86 8.92 -3.97
C LYS A 156 5.89 9.59 -2.99
N ALA A 157 4.62 9.71 -3.39
CA ALA A 157 3.53 10.14 -2.51
C ALA A 157 2.63 8.93 -2.22
N TYR A 158 1.81 8.98 -1.15
CA TYR A 158 0.86 7.92 -0.88
C TYR A 158 -0.36 8.08 -1.80
N PRO A 159 -0.65 7.12 -2.71
CA PRO A 159 -1.71 7.30 -3.71
C PRO A 159 -3.08 7.45 -3.05
N MET A 160 -3.89 8.38 -3.54
CA MET A 160 -5.20 8.71 -2.96
C MET A 160 -6.11 7.47 -2.82
N THR A 161 -6.22 6.63 -3.84
CA THR A 161 -7.03 5.40 -3.78
C THR A 161 -6.48 4.39 -2.75
N VAL A 162 -5.17 4.38 -2.51
CA VAL A 162 -4.57 3.57 -1.44
C VAL A 162 -4.88 4.17 -0.08
N ALA A 163 -4.85 5.50 0.05
CA ALA A 163 -5.20 6.20 1.29
C ALA A 163 -6.66 5.95 1.71
N VAL A 164 -7.60 5.95 0.76
CA VAL A 164 -9.01 5.58 1.02
C VAL A 164 -9.11 4.18 1.59
N GLY A 165 -8.47 3.19 0.97
CA GLY A 165 -8.49 1.81 1.46
C GLY A 165 -7.77 1.65 2.80
N THR A 166 -6.67 2.38 3.01
CA THR A 166 -5.95 2.37 4.31
C THR A 166 -6.83 2.95 5.42
N GLY A 167 -7.50 4.09 5.17
CA GLY A 167 -8.44 4.68 6.10
C GLY A 167 -9.61 3.75 6.44
N ALA A 168 -10.14 3.04 5.44
CA ALA A 168 -11.17 2.03 5.64
C ALA A 168 -10.64 0.86 6.49
N ALA A 169 -9.48 0.30 6.15
CA ALA A 169 -8.87 -0.81 6.88
C ALA A 169 -8.62 -0.47 8.36
N ALA A 170 -8.12 0.74 8.65
CA ALA A 170 -7.85 1.22 10.00
C ALA A 170 -9.11 1.34 10.89
N ARG A 171 -10.31 1.37 10.30
CA ARG A 171 -11.60 1.45 11.01
C ARG A 171 -12.29 0.10 11.17
N ILE A 172 -11.78 -0.95 10.58
CA ILE A 172 -12.38 -2.29 10.65
C ILE A 172 -11.82 -3.01 11.88
N PRO A 173 -12.66 -3.38 12.85
CA PRO A 173 -12.22 -4.14 14.03
C PRO A 173 -11.72 -5.54 13.65
N GLY A 174 -10.62 -6.00 14.27
CA GLY A 174 -10.15 -7.39 14.09
C GLY A 174 -8.68 -7.57 14.02
#